data_0d09afb622bb808b4788e2c71fa50769
#
_entry.id   0d09afb622bb808b4788e2c71fa50769
#
_cell.length_a   1.000
_cell.length_b   1.000
_cell.length_c   1.000
_cell.angle_alpha   90.00
_cell.angle_beta   90.00
_cell.angle_gamma   90.00
#
_symmetry.space_group_name_H-M   'P 1'
#
loop_
_entity.id
_entity.type
_entity.pdbx_description
1 polymer ?
#
loop_
_entity_poly.entity_id
_entity_poly.type
_entity_poly.pdbx_seq_one_letter_code
_entity_poly.pdbx_strand_id
1 'polypeptide(L)'
;MLLLAGCAFMASCADDDYMELDKGDTQLALTANANDITLDEAAHAENALTLTWTSGTNHGTGNRITYKLEMAEAGTGFANPYLVADEMTQQYTWSATTEQLNTLLRDNFGVKGDNRYAVEARVTATVAGIDDVQTAVKALNVTAYEPVTTTLYVTGTATLGGTDLSLAEEMTRTDNGKFTYTGYMKAGTYKFITTLGQELPSYNRGDDGSLVLRTTADQPDNLFEITEAHDYTITLNLLDGTMAIVKSDGVKPPYDAIWFIDGMDGYSFKPMTQDVLDPFLFRYGAEFNNEGDFKFATASGSWENNYKATQPDAPYTDSSVEFVKGFEPDNKWRLKTAELGKAYKICLDIRSEKERMLMAPFTPYENIWLVGDAAPGGWSLDAAEPMTKDASDPYVMTWTGTLKEGELKFTCDKNINWDGAWFMSATNGAAPTGQEEKALFINKSDDYLKAQYLTVDINGIDNKWKITEAGTYKITLNQLTETITIAKQ
;
A
#
# COMPACT_ATOMS: atom_id res chain seq x y z
N MET A 1 2.21 11.23 -14.83
CA MET A 1 2.13 12.24 -15.91
C MET A 1 1.29 13.39 -15.37
N LEU A 2 1.95 14.37 -14.77
CA LEU A 2 1.31 15.50 -14.11
C LEU A 2 0.68 16.40 -15.18
N LEU A 3 -0.64 16.48 -15.21
CA LEU A 3 -1.34 17.53 -15.96
C LEU A 3 -1.42 18.77 -15.07
N LEU A 4 -0.53 19.72 -15.31
CA LEU A 4 -0.71 21.09 -14.85
C LEU A 4 -1.89 21.68 -15.64
N ALA A 5 -3.03 21.85 -14.98
CA ALA A 5 -4.09 22.70 -15.49
C ALA A 5 -3.65 24.15 -15.35
N GLY A 6 -3.11 24.71 -16.40
CA GLY A 6 -2.83 26.13 -16.50
C GLY A 6 -4.12 26.93 -16.45
N CYS A 7 -4.31 27.74 -15.40
CA CYS A 7 -5.27 28.83 -15.42
C CYS A 7 -4.87 29.78 -16.56
N ALA A 8 -5.60 29.74 -17.66
CA ALA A 8 -5.52 30.74 -18.68
C ALA A 8 -6.11 32.04 -18.11
N PHE A 9 -5.24 32.94 -17.67
CA PHE A 9 -5.62 34.34 -17.53
C PHE A 9 -5.95 34.86 -18.92
N MET A 10 -7.23 35.01 -19.23
CA MET A 10 -7.66 35.81 -20.35
C MET A 10 -7.34 37.28 -19.99
N ALA A 11 -6.15 37.74 -20.37
CA ALA A 11 -5.89 39.12 -20.46
C ALA A 11 -6.78 39.70 -21.58
N SER A 12 -7.95 40.15 -21.21
CA SER A 12 -8.70 41.08 -22.04
C SER A 12 -7.90 42.37 -22.09
N CYS A 13 -7.24 42.64 -23.23
CA CYS A 13 -6.92 44.00 -23.60
C CYS A 13 -8.27 44.72 -23.80
N ALA A 14 -8.78 45.30 -22.74
CA ALA A 14 -9.78 46.34 -22.86
C ALA A 14 -8.99 47.65 -23.12
N ASP A 15 -9.48 48.38 -24.08
CA ASP A 15 -9.08 49.72 -24.39
C ASP A 15 -8.81 50.54 -23.13
N ASP A 16 -7.91 51.55 -23.25
CA ASP A 16 -7.63 52.57 -22.25
C ASP A 16 -8.84 53.44 -21.90
N ASP A 17 -9.94 52.82 -21.53
CA ASP A 17 -10.92 53.45 -20.68
C ASP A 17 -10.33 53.42 -19.27
N TYR A 18 -9.72 54.53 -18.87
CA TYR A 18 -9.59 54.90 -17.48
C TYR A 18 -10.94 54.60 -16.85
N MET A 19 -11.07 53.49 -16.12
CA MET A 19 -12.14 53.36 -15.17
C MET A 19 -11.96 54.54 -14.23
N GLU A 20 -12.73 55.62 -14.42
CA GLU A 20 -12.85 56.64 -13.40
C GLU A 20 -13.08 55.89 -12.11
N LEU A 21 -12.10 55.94 -11.21
CA LEU A 21 -12.29 55.48 -9.85
C LEU A 21 -13.59 56.09 -9.40
N ASP A 22 -14.60 55.31 -9.14
CA ASP A 22 -15.93 55.76 -8.83
C ASP A 22 -15.82 56.83 -7.74
N LYS A 23 -15.95 58.09 -8.13
CA LYS A 23 -15.94 59.23 -7.23
C LYS A 23 -17.29 59.44 -6.61
N GLY A 24 -18.26 58.54 -6.91
CA GLY A 24 -19.59 58.55 -6.39
C GLY A 24 -19.65 58.11 -4.93
N ASP A 25 -20.79 58.35 -4.32
CA ASP A 25 -21.12 57.92 -2.96
C ASP A 25 -21.49 56.42 -2.90
N THR A 26 -20.58 55.58 -3.41
CA THR A 26 -20.77 54.11 -3.39
C THR A 26 -20.69 53.65 -1.95
N GLN A 27 -21.80 53.26 -1.38
CA GLN A 27 -21.85 52.70 -0.05
C GLN A 27 -21.25 51.32 -0.06
N LEU A 28 -20.35 51.00 0.91
CA LEU A 28 -19.84 49.66 1.10
C LEU A 28 -20.99 48.72 1.49
N ALA A 29 -21.22 47.68 0.72
CA ALA A 29 -22.26 46.68 0.96
C ALA A 29 -21.64 45.28 0.81
N LEU A 30 -22.09 44.34 1.64
CA LEU A 30 -21.66 42.93 1.61
C LEU A 30 -22.82 42.03 1.32
N THR A 31 -22.70 41.18 0.32
CA THR A 31 -23.70 40.19 -0.08
C THR A 31 -23.10 38.79 -0.06
N ALA A 32 -23.96 37.78 0.04
CA ALA A 32 -23.60 36.39 -0.04
C ALA A 32 -24.48 35.67 -1.09
N ASN A 33 -23.96 34.62 -1.70
CA ASN A 33 -24.71 33.74 -2.61
C ASN A 33 -25.89 33.04 -1.91
N ALA A 34 -25.77 32.75 -0.59
CA ALA A 34 -26.81 32.19 0.25
C ALA A 34 -26.72 32.70 1.70
N ASN A 35 -27.81 32.71 2.43
CA ASN A 35 -27.84 33.08 3.86
C ASN A 35 -27.90 31.86 4.78
N ASP A 36 -28.51 30.79 4.30
CA ASP A 36 -28.63 29.50 4.96
C ASP A 36 -27.90 28.47 4.08
N ILE A 37 -26.85 27.86 4.64
CA ILE A 37 -25.96 26.94 3.95
C ILE A 37 -25.93 25.64 4.75
N THR A 38 -26.21 24.53 4.10
CA THR A 38 -25.97 23.19 4.65
C THR A 38 -24.78 22.60 3.91
N LEU A 39 -23.71 22.30 4.66
CA LEU A 39 -22.49 21.69 4.12
C LEU A 39 -22.68 20.18 4.05
N ASP A 40 -22.27 19.60 2.93
CA ASP A 40 -22.31 18.16 2.68
C ASP A 40 -20.91 17.69 2.26
N GLU A 41 -20.35 16.74 2.99
CA GLU A 41 -19.00 16.21 2.69
C GLU A 41 -18.92 15.58 1.30
N ALA A 42 -20.01 15.02 0.77
CA ALA A 42 -20.05 14.49 -0.58
C ALA A 42 -19.78 15.57 -1.65
N ALA A 43 -20.13 16.84 -1.34
CA ALA A 43 -19.89 18.01 -2.17
C ALA A 43 -18.67 18.84 -1.71
N HIS A 44 -17.68 18.22 -1.06
CA HIS A 44 -16.54 18.89 -0.37
C HIS A 44 -15.78 19.89 -1.25
N ALA A 45 -15.63 19.61 -2.53
CA ALA A 45 -14.91 20.45 -3.49
C ALA A 45 -15.77 21.56 -4.13
N GLU A 46 -17.09 21.49 -3.95
CA GLU A 46 -18.01 22.49 -4.51
C GLU A 46 -17.96 23.79 -3.73
N ASN A 47 -18.24 24.91 -4.42
CA ASN A 47 -18.30 26.22 -3.79
C ASN A 47 -19.53 26.35 -2.90
N ALA A 48 -19.32 26.51 -1.59
CA ALA A 48 -20.40 26.65 -0.61
C ALA A 48 -20.78 28.11 -0.35
N LEU A 49 -19.80 28.99 -0.24
CA LEU A 49 -20.02 30.40 0.10
C LEU A 49 -19.22 31.31 -0.84
N THR A 50 -19.90 32.28 -1.40
CA THR A 50 -19.29 33.42 -2.08
C THR A 50 -19.79 34.71 -1.43
N LEU A 51 -18.84 35.49 -0.92
CA LEU A 51 -19.07 36.84 -0.42
C LEU A 51 -18.64 37.84 -1.49
N THR A 52 -19.48 38.83 -1.76
CA THR A 52 -19.18 39.89 -2.74
C THR A 52 -19.49 41.24 -2.12
N TRP A 53 -18.62 42.23 -2.33
CA TRP A 53 -18.82 43.57 -1.79
C TRP A 53 -18.62 44.63 -2.84
N THR A 54 -19.24 45.80 -2.61
CA THR A 54 -19.01 47.02 -3.40
C THR A 54 -17.72 47.71 -2.98
N SER A 55 -17.19 48.60 -3.81
CA SER A 55 -15.92 49.25 -3.52
C SER A 55 -15.91 50.10 -2.25
N GLY A 56 -17.05 50.60 -1.81
CA GLY A 56 -17.08 51.70 -0.86
C GLY A 56 -16.59 53.03 -1.50
N THR A 57 -16.37 54.04 -0.69
CA THR A 57 -15.87 55.34 -1.18
C THR A 57 -14.41 55.56 -0.79
N ASN A 58 -13.64 56.18 -1.66
CA ASN A 58 -12.29 56.69 -1.36
C ASN A 58 -12.31 58.15 -0.89
N HIS A 59 -13.46 58.70 -0.57
CA HIS A 59 -13.68 60.08 -0.13
C HIS A 59 -13.13 61.11 -1.12
N GLY A 60 -13.07 60.79 -2.42
CA GLY A 60 -12.55 61.68 -3.45
C GLY A 60 -11.04 61.91 -3.41
N THR A 61 -10.28 61.16 -2.59
CA THR A 61 -8.82 61.35 -2.42
C THR A 61 -8.00 60.81 -3.58
N GLY A 62 -8.57 59.91 -4.38
CA GLY A 62 -7.82 59.17 -5.40
C GLY A 62 -6.92 58.06 -4.82
N ASN A 63 -6.90 57.89 -3.49
CA ASN A 63 -6.14 56.82 -2.83
C ASN A 63 -6.84 55.47 -2.97
N ARG A 64 -6.03 54.42 -2.97
CA ARG A 64 -6.48 53.04 -3.06
C ARG A 64 -7.24 52.67 -1.78
N ILE A 65 -8.33 51.92 -1.93
CA ILE A 65 -9.08 51.29 -0.84
C ILE A 65 -8.45 49.90 -0.55
N THR A 66 -8.23 49.62 0.71
CA THR A 66 -7.76 48.33 1.20
C THR A 66 -8.87 47.68 1.99
N TYR A 67 -9.10 46.36 1.75
CA TYR A 67 -10.18 45.59 2.39
C TYR A 67 -9.62 44.56 3.33
N LYS A 68 -10.33 44.36 4.45
CA LYS A 68 -10.16 43.27 5.40
C LYS A 68 -11.47 42.50 5.52
N LEU A 69 -11.41 41.19 5.44
CA LEU A 69 -12.57 40.30 5.62
C LEU A 69 -12.39 39.49 6.91
N GLU A 70 -13.37 39.54 7.77
CA GLU A 70 -13.42 38.86 9.06
C GLU A 70 -14.71 38.07 9.21
N MET A 71 -14.68 36.98 9.98
CA MET A 71 -15.86 36.25 10.43
C MET A 71 -15.88 36.16 11.95
N ALA A 72 -17.07 36.20 12.55
CA ALA A 72 -17.28 36.07 13.98
C ALA A 72 -18.57 35.31 14.26
N GLU A 73 -18.68 34.76 15.47
CA GLU A 73 -19.95 34.25 15.99
C GLU A 73 -20.98 35.39 16.01
N ALA A 74 -22.20 35.12 15.52
CA ALA A 74 -23.23 36.11 15.44
C ALA A 74 -23.59 36.70 16.82
N GLY A 75 -23.78 38.01 16.85
CA GLY A 75 -24.14 38.74 18.07
C GLY A 75 -22.99 39.05 19.02
N THR A 76 -21.75 38.68 18.71
CA THR A 76 -20.57 39.01 19.53
C THR A 76 -20.00 40.40 19.25
N GLY A 77 -20.51 41.09 18.24
CA GLY A 77 -20.02 42.40 17.79
C GLY A 77 -18.59 42.36 17.32
N PHE A 78 -18.11 41.21 16.81
CA PHE A 78 -16.74 40.97 16.37
C PHE A 78 -15.71 41.17 17.49
N ALA A 79 -16.01 40.75 18.73
CA ALA A 79 -15.07 40.86 19.85
C ALA A 79 -13.81 40.04 19.65
N ASN A 80 -13.91 38.83 19.05
CA ASN A 80 -12.80 37.94 18.69
C ASN A 80 -13.02 37.38 17.28
N PRO A 81 -12.82 38.20 16.24
CA PRO A 81 -13.06 37.76 14.87
C PRO A 81 -11.95 36.85 14.36
N TYR A 82 -12.31 35.89 13.53
CA TYR A 82 -11.36 35.18 12.68
C TYR A 82 -11.03 36.01 11.45
N LEU A 83 -9.75 36.26 11.23
CA LEU A 83 -9.26 36.98 10.06
C LEU A 83 -9.26 36.06 8.83
N VAL A 84 -10.16 36.28 7.90
CA VAL A 84 -10.29 35.48 6.67
C VAL A 84 -9.30 35.93 5.60
N ALA A 85 -9.23 37.25 5.39
CA ALA A 85 -8.28 37.86 4.45
C ALA A 85 -8.00 39.30 4.86
N ASP A 86 -6.78 39.78 4.59
CA ASP A 86 -6.33 41.13 4.91
C ASP A 86 -5.59 41.76 3.72
N GLU A 87 -5.48 43.11 3.78
CA GLU A 87 -4.77 43.92 2.80
C GLU A 87 -5.18 43.70 1.32
N MET A 88 -6.42 43.26 1.10
CA MET A 88 -6.94 43.03 -0.25
C MET A 88 -7.16 44.36 -0.96
N THR A 89 -6.74 44.43 -2.22
CA THR A 89 -6.91 45.60 -3.08
C THR A 89 -7.45 45.18 -4.43
N GLN A 90 -8.43 45.92 -4.98
CA GLN A 90 -9.06 45.58 -6.26
C GLN A 90 -9.66 44.16 -6.30
N GLN A 91 -9.98 43.65 -5.14
CA GLN A 91 -10.66 42.36 -4.95
C GLN A 91 -11.98 42.61 -4.25
N TYR A 92 -13.06 42.18 -4.85
CA TYR A 92 -14.45 42.46 -4.39
C TYR A 92 -15.24 41.19 -4.13
N THR A 93 -14.56 40.06 -4.09
CA THR A 93 -15.15 38.76 -3.83
C THR A 93 -14.21 37.82 -3.09
N TRP A 94 -14.77 36.96 -2.28
CA TRP A 94 -14.10 35.84 -1.64
C TRP A 94 -15.01 34.63 -1.68
N SER A 95 -14.43 33.45 -1.89
CA SER A 95 -15.17 32.19 -1.93
C SER A 95 -14.49 31.09 -1.13
N ALA A 96 -15.30 30.18 -0.60
CA ALA A 96 -14.84 28.98 0.07
C ALA A 96 -15.61 27.75 -0.45
N THR A 97 -14.88 26.65 -0.62
CA THR A 97 -15.52 25.34 -0.88
C THR A 97 -16.21 24.83 0.39
N THR A 98 -17.02 23.81 0.23
CA THR A 98 -17.70 23.12 1.33
C THR A 98 -16.70 22.67 2.40
N GLU A 99 -15.60 22.02 2.00
CA GLU A 99 -14.56 21.58 2.93
C GLU A 99 -13.85 22.75 3.62
N GLN A 100 -13.50 23.79 2.88
CA GLN A 100 -12.83 24.98 3.43
C GLN A 100 -13.71 25.68 4.46
N LEU A 101 -15.00 25.85 4.17
CA LEU A 101 -15.92 26.48 5.09
C LEU A 101 -16.18 25.62 6.32
N ASN A 102 -16.33 24.29 6.15
CA ASN A 102 -16.50 23.35 7.26
C ASN A 102 -15.29 23.36 8.20
N THR A 103 -14.07 23.30 7.64
CA THR A 103 -12.81 23.36 8.39
C THR A 103 -12.69 24.68 9.14
N LEU A 104 -12.99 25.81 8.48
CA LEU A 104 -12.96 27.14 9.11
C LEU A 104 -13.88 27.19 10.35
N LEU A 105 -15.11 26.69 10.23
CA LEU A 105 -16.08 26.70 11.33
C LEU A 105 -15.67 25.78 12.47
N ARG A 106 -15.16 24.59 12.16
CA ARG A 106 -14.77 23.61 13.16
C ARG A 106 -13.52 24.04 13.93
N ASP A 107 -12.49 24.48 13.22
CA ASP A 107 -11.18 24.79 13.81
C ASP A 107 -11.18 26.12 14.56
N ASN A 108 -11.92 27.13 14.10
CA ASN A 108 -11.88 28.46 14.66
C ASN A 108 -13.06 28.81 15.57
N PHE A 109 -14.22 28.14 15.40
CA PHE A 109 -15.40 28.39 16.21
C PHE A 109 -15.86 27.17 17.01
N GLY A 110 -15.16 26.01 16.88
CA GLY A 110 -15.48 24.79 17.63
C GLY A 110 -16.83 24.17 17.25
N VAL A 111 -17.32 24.45 16.05
CA VAL A 111 -18.62 23.92 15.57
C VAL A 111 -18.50 22.42 15.38
N LYS A 112 -19.42 21.66 15.97
CA LYS A 112 -19.52 20.22 15.77
C LYS A 112 -20.45 19.89 14.62
N GLY A 113 -20.26 18.72 14.01
CA GLY A 113 -21.09 18.28 12.88
C GLY A 113 -22.59 18.28 13.19
N ASP A 114 -23.40 18.44 12.16
CA ASP A 114 -24.86 18.49 12.17
C ASP A 114 -25.48 19.65 12.99
N ASN A 115 -24.64 20.56 13.48
CA ASN A 115 -25.12 21.73 14.20
C ASN A 115 -25.20 22.94 13.28
N ARG A 116 -26.36 23.62 13.33
CA ARG A 116 -26.53 24.92 12.70
C ARG A 116 -25.84 25.99 13.55
N TYR A 117 -24.97 26.75 12.95
CA TYR A 117 -24.18 27.80 13.59
C TYR A 117 -24.42 29.15 12.91
N ALA A 118 -24.69 30.19 13.71
CA ALA A 118 -24.89 31.54 13.20
C ALA A 118 -23.57 32.33 13.22
N VAL A 119 -23.14 32.79 12.08
CA VAL A 119 -21.92 33.60 11.92
C VAL A 119 -22.24 34.93 11.23
N GLU A 120 -21.41 35.94 11.48
CA GLU A 120 -21.42 37.19 10.77
C GLU A 120 -20.09 37.36 10.01
N ALA A 121 -20.15 37.70 8.73
CA ALA A 121 -19.01 38.14 7.95
C ALA A 121 -18.98 39.66 7.91
N ARG A 122 -17.83 40.28 8.10
CA ARG A 122 -17.62 41.73 8.01
C ARG A 122 -16.51 42.02 7.00
N VAL A 123 -16.82 42.89 6.03
CA VAL A 123 -15.81 43.55 5.23
C VAL A 123 -15.57 44.96 5.79
N THR A 124 -14.31 45.29 5.96
CA THR A 124 -13.85 46.59 6.40
C THR A 124 -13.06 47.24 5.27
N ALA A 125 -13.41 48.45 4.84
CA ALA A 125 -12.67 49.18 3.84
C ALA A 125 -11.99 50.41 4.48
N THR A 126 -10.68 50.56 4.23
CA THR A 126 -9.82 51.66 4.73
C THR A 126 -9.16 52.36 3.58
N VAL A 127 -8.95 53.67 3.74
CA VAL A 127 -8.27 54.53 2.77
C VAL A 127 -7.11 55.23 3.45
N ALA A 128 -5.91 55.18 2.84
CA ALA A 128 -4.72 55.79 3.43
C ALA A 128 -4.92 57.29 3.68
N GLY A 129 -4.68 57.74 4.92
CA GLY A 129 -4.83 59.16 5.32
C GLY A 129 -6.26 59.59 5.63
N ILE A 130 -7.21 58.68 5.69
CA ILE A 130 -8.62 58.91 6.07
C ILE A 130 -8.93 58.07 7.31
N ASP A 131 -9.41 58.74 8.36
CA ASP A 131 -9.79 58.08 9.63
C ASP A 131 -11.16 57.41 9.56
N ASP A 132 -11.97 57.73 8.58
CA ASP A 132 -13.31 57.13 8.39
C ASP A 132 -13.20 55.70 7.83
N VAL A 133 -13.56 54.73 8.66
CA VAL A 133 -13.53 53.29 8.34
C VAL A 133 -14.93 52.82 7.96
N GLN A 134 -15.08 52.38 6.74
CA GLN A 134 -16.35 51.83 6.26
C GLN A 134 -16.47 50.37 6.59
N THR A 135 -17.66 49.89 7.05
CA THR A 135 -17.92 48.50 7.34
C THR A 135 -19.22 48.04 6.76
N ALA A 136 -19.28 46.80 6.31
CA ALA A 136 -20.54 46.12 5.96
C ALA A 136 -20.51 44.70 6.54
N VAL A 137 -21.69 44.30 7.08
CA VAL A 137 -21.85 43.01 7.78
C VAL A 137 -22.89 42.17 7.07
N LYS A 138 -22.68 40.87 7.00
CA LYS A 138 -23.62 39.90 6.45
C LYS A 138 -23.78 38.75 7.44
N ALA A 139 -25.02 38.52 7.90
CA ALA A 139 -25.33 37.36 8.74
C ALA A 139 -25.57 36.12 7.87
N LEU A 140 -25.06 34.98 8.34
CA LEU A 140 -25.13 33.68 7.70
C LEU A 140 -25.49 32.63 8.76
N ASN A 141 -26.18 31.58 8.34
CA ASN A 141 -26.39 30.38 9.13
C ASN A 141 -25.76 29.21 8.36
N VAL A 142 -24.85 28.48 8.98
CA VAL A 142 -24.19 27.38 8.35
C VAL A 142 -24.37 26.12 9.19
N THR A 143 -24.86 25.05 8.59
CA THR A 143 -24.88 23.71 9.20
C THR A 143 -23.62 22.98 8.75
N ALA A 144 -22.73 22.68 9.70
CA ALA A 144 -21.50 21.95 9.45
C ALA A 144 -21.76 20.44 9.37
N TYR A 145 -20.83 19.68 8.77
CA TYR A 145 -20.81 18.22 8.83
C TYR A 145 -19.67 17.73 9.72
N GLU A 146 -19.82 16.52 10.31
CA GLU A 146 -18.72 15.82 10.97
C GLU A 146 -17.94 15.03 9.91
N PRO A 147 -16.67 15.35 9.64
CA PRO A 147 -15.90 14.62 8.64
C PRO A 147 -15.75 13.15 9.00
N VAL A 148 -15.88 12.27 8.01
CA VAL A 148 -15.55 10.88 8.16
C VAL A 148 -14.03 10.71 8.37
N THR A 149 -13.63 9.50 8.80
CA THR A 149 -12.21 9.21 9.03
C THR A 149 -11.34 9.48 7.81
N THR A 150 -10.11 9.89 8.06
CA THR A 150 -9.07 10.04 7.01
C THR A 150 -8.17 8.81 6.87
N THR A 151 -8.26 7.86 7.81
CA THR A 151 -7.52 6.60 7.82
C THR A 151 -8.48 5.43 7.97
N LEU A 152 -8.18 4.32 7.31
CA LEU A 152 -8.98 3.11 7.39
C LEU A 152 -8.09 1.88 7.20
N TYR A 153 -8.33 0.83 7.98
CA TYR A 153 -7.56 -0.42 7.96
C TYR A 153 -8.51 -1.61 7.88
N VAL A 154 -8.16 -2.62 7.09
CA VAL A 154 -8.89 -3.88 7.03
C VAL A 154 -8.28 -4.90 7.99
N THR A 155 -9.13 -5.60 8.76
CA THR A 155 -8.71 -6.59 9.77
C THR A 155 -9.73 -7.73 9.85
N GLY A 156 -9.31 -8.87 10.36
CA GLY A 156 -10.16 -10.06 10.55
C GLY A 156 -9.50 -11.34 10.07
N THR A 157 -10.13 -12.48 10.29
CA THR A 157 -9.57 -13.79 9.92
C THR A 157 -9.29 -13.93 8.41
N ALA A 158 -9.92 -13.11 7.58
CA ALA A 158 -9.67 -13.07 6.14
C ALA A 158 -8.35 -12.36 5.77
N THR A 159 -7.82 -11.49 6.62
CA THR A 159 -6.55 -10.80 6.38
C THR A 159 -5.35 -11.62 6.87
N LEU A 160 -4.15 -11.25 6.45
CA LEU A 160 -2.92 -11.93 6.87
C LEU A 160 -2.58 -11.65 8.34
N GLY A 161 -2.84 -10.44 8.82
CA GLY A 161 -2.70 -10.04 10.23
C GLY A 161 -3.73 -10.70 11.15
N GLY A 162 -4.75 -11.36 10.59
CA GLY A 162 -5.81 -11.99 11.36
C GLY A 162 -6.60 -10.99 12.20
N THR A 163 -6.92 -11.36 13.43
CA THR A 163 -7.65 -10.52 14.38
C THR A 163 -6.74 -9.62 15.23
N ASP A 164 -5.43 -9.63 14.99
CA ASP A 164 -4.51 -8.70 15.65
C ASP A 164 -4.65 -7.32 15.02
N LEU A 165 -5.26 -6.39 15.76
CA LEU A 165 -5.56 -5.05 15.29
C LEU A 165 -4.29 -4.21 14.99
N SER A 166 -3.15 -4.56 15.59
CA SER A 166 -1.86 -3.90 15.33
C SER A 166 -1.25 -4.30 13.98
N LEU A 167 -1.74 -5.40 13.39
CA LEU A 167 -1.35 -5.93 12.08
C LEU A 167 -2.43 -5.68 11.01
N ALA A 168 -3.42 -4.84 11.31
CA ALA A 168 -4.44 -4.46 10.33
C ALA A 168 -3.80 -3.75 9.12
N GLU A 169 -4.28 -4.06 7.93
CA GLU A 169 -3.70 -3.57 6.68
C GLU A 169 -4.34 -2.23 6.27
N GLU A 170 -3.51 -1.23 6.00
CA GLU A 170 -3.97 0.12 5.65
C GLU A 170 -4.63 0.15 4.27
N MET A 171 -5.75 0.87 4.17
CA MET A 171 -6.43 1.15 2.90
C MET A 171 -5.94 2.48 2.33
N THR A 172 -5.77 2.55 1.02
CA THR A 172 -5.42 3.79 0.33
C THR A 172 -6.63 4.71 0.26
N ARG A 173 -6.53 5.91 0.83
CA ARG A 173 -7.53 6.96 0.66
C ARG A 173 -7.43 7.53 -0.76
N THR A 174 -8.51 7.46 -1.53
CA THR A 174 -8.57 7.95 -2.91
C THR A 174 -9.27 9.30 -3.05
N ASP A 175 -10.16 9.62 -2.09
CA ASP A 175 -10.92 10.87 -2.02
C ASP A 175 -11.51 11.02 -0.61
N ASN A 176 -12.24 12.11 -0.31
CA ASN A 176 -13.00 12.23 0.95
C ASN A 176 -14.00 11.07 1.08
N GLY A 177 -13.89 10.36 2.20
CA GLY A 177 -14.72 9.20 2.49
C GLY A 177 -14.54 7.99 1.58
N LYS A 178 -13.60 8.02 0.63
CA LYS A 178 -13.37 6.92 -0.31
C LYS A 178 -12.03 6.25 -0.08
N PHE A 179 -12.07 4.92 -0.01
CA PHE A 179 -10.90 4.08 0.27
C PHE A 179 -10.85 2.89 -0.67
N THR A 180 -9.64 2.44 -0.99
CA THR A 180 -9.39 1.24 -1.78
C THR A 180 -8.34 0.38 -1.10
N TYR A 181 -8.60 -0.91 -1.00
CA TYR A 181 -7.65 -1.95 -0.62
C TYR A 181 -7.47 -2.88 -1.81
N THR A 182 -6.24 -3.28 -2.09
CA THR A 182 -5.95 -4.36 -3.04
C THR A 182 -4.92 -5.28 -2.40
N GLY A 183 -5.29 -6.55 -2.21
CA GLY A 183 -4.43 -7.51 -1.57
C GLY A 183 -5.06 -8.90 -1.48
N TYR A 184 -4.25 -9.84 -1.01
CA TYR A 184 -4.67 -11.22 -0.80
C TYR A 184 -5.52 -11.35 0.46
N MET A 185 -6.67 -12.02 0.32
CA MET A 185 -7.54 -12.35 1.44
C MET A 185 -7.84 -13.85 1.44
N LYS A 186 -7.80 -14.45 2.64
CA LYS A 186 -8.19 -15.85 2.88
C LYS A 186 -9.70 -15.97 3.00
N ALA A 187 -10.22 -17.19 2.89
CA ALA A 187 -11.58 -17.47 3.35
C ALA A 187 -11.68 -17.16 4.85
N GLY A 188 -12.66 -16.36 5.24
CA GLY A 188 -12.81 -15.87 6.62
C GLY A 188 -13.63 -14.59 6.70
N THR A 189 -13.58 -13.91 7.84
CA THR A 189 -14.36 -12.70 8.10
C THR A 189 -13.46 -11.47 8.22
N TYR A 190 -14.02 -10.28 7.94
CA TYR A 190 -13.31 -9.02 8.03
C TYR A 190 -14.23 -7.84 8.37
N LYS A 191 -13.62 -6.77 8.86
CA LYS A 191 -14.21 -5.45 9.11
C LYS A 191 -13.15 -4.38 8.88
N PHE A 192 -13.56 -3.12 9.02
CA PHE A 192 -12.64 -1.99 8.87
C PHE A 192 -12.58 -1.19 10.18
N ILE A 193 -11.37 -0.86 10.64
CA ILE A 193 -11.13 0.00 11.80
C ILE A 193 -10.55 1.34 11.37
N THR A 194 -10.92 2.40 12.06
CA THR A 194 -10.49 3.77 11.70
C THR A 194 -9.10 4.13 12.23
N THR A 195 -8.63 3.41 13.24
CA THR A 195 -7.35 3.67 13.91
C THR A 195 -6.62 2.35 14.14
N LEU A 196 -5.36 2.27 13.70
CA LEU A 196 -4.54 1.08 13.87
C LEU A 196 -4.44 0.69 15.35
N GLY A 197 -4.66 -0.59 15.64
CA GLY A 197 -4.61 -1.14 17.00
C GLY A 197 -5.82 -0.82 17.88
N GLN A 198 -6.85 -0.13 17.39
CA GLN A 198 -8.07 0.20 18.13
C GLN A 198 -9.30 -0.43 17.47
N GLU A 199 -10.12 -1.11 18.28
CA GLU A 199 -11.32 -1.78 17.75
C GLU A 199 -12.40 -0.78 17.29
N LEU A 200 -12.50 0.36 17.94
CA LEU A 200 -13.53 1.37 17.69
C LEU A 200 -12.90 2.75 17.47
N PRO A 201 -13.51 3.57 16.60
CA PRO A 201 -14.64 3.26 15.73
C PRO A 201 -14.30 2.25 14.64
N SER A 202 -15.31 1.50 14.16
CA SER A 202 -15.17 0.54 13.06
C SER A 202 -16.33 0.63 12.07
N TYR A 203 -16.09 0.22 10.83
CA TYR A 203 -17.14 0.04 9.83
C TYR A 203 -17.42 -1.44 9.69
N ASN A 204 -18.65 -1.80 9.95
CA ASN A 204 -19.14 -3.17 10.03
C ASN A 204 -20.21 -3.42 8.97
N ARG A 205 -20.60 -4.67 8.82
CA ARG A 205 -21.65 -5.08 7.90
C ARG A 205 -23.03 -4.78 8.51
N GLY A 206 -23.85 -3.98 7.81
CA GLY A 206 -25.26 -3.82 8.11
C GLY A 206 -26.06 -5.08 7.75
N ASP A 207 -27.28 -5.18 8.24
CA ASP A 207 -28.19 -6.31 7.97
C ASP A 207 -28.53 -6.44 6.47
N ASP A 208 -28.53 -5.33 5.75
CA ASP A 208 -28.72 -5.25 4.30
C ASP A 208 -27.41 -5.40 3.49
N GLY A 209 -26.27 -5.59 4.17
CA GLY A 209 -24.95 -5.68 3.56
C GLY A 209 -24.23 -4.35 3.35
N SER A 210 -24.83 -3.22 3.73
CA SER A 210 -24.21 -1.90 3.68
C SER A 210 -23.10 -1.73 4.72
N LEU A 211 -22.34 -0.65 4.62
CA LEU A 211 -21.38 -0.21 5.63
C LEU A 211 -22.10 0.55 6.74
N VAL A 212 -21.87 0.14 7.99
CA VAL A 212 -22.44 0.80 9.17
C VAL A 212 -21.30 1.19 10.11
N LEU A 213 -21.28 2.46 10.53
CA LEU A 213 -20.33 2.95 11.53
C LEU A 213 -20.73 2.45 12.92
N ARG A 214 -19.81 1.72 13.55
CA ARG A 214 -19.88 1.25 14.95
C ARG A 214 -18.96 2.09 15.81
N THR A 215 -19.53 2.80 16.78
CA THR A 215 -18.78 3.71 17.67
C THR A 215 -18.70 3.22 19.11
N THR A 216 -19.57 2.28 19.50
CA THR A 216 -19.66 1.76 20.87
C THR A 216 -19.74 0.23 20.88
N ALA A 217 -19.30 -0.39 21.97
CA ALA A 217 -19.22 -1.85 22.09
C ALA A 217 -20.59 -2.56 22.16
N ASP A 218 -21.65 -1.85 22.52
CA ASP A 218 -23.02 -2.35 22.59
C ASP A 218 -23.73 -2.42 21.22
N GLN A 219 -23.16 -1.78 20.20
CA GLN A 219 -23.65 -1.90 18.83
C GLN A 219 -23.22 -3.24 18.21
N PRO A 220 -24.00 -3.83 17.27
CA PRO A 220 -23.69 -5.10 16.62
C PRO A 220 -22.31 -5.09 15.94
N ASP A 221 -21.52 -6.17 16.16
CA ASP A 221 -20.22 -6.38 15.50
C ASP A 221 -20.35 -7.40 14.35
N ASN A 222 -21.24 -7.11 13.39
CA ASN A 222 -21.43 -7.96 12.21
C ASN A 222 -20.24 -7.80 11.26
N LEU A 223 -19.75 -8.91 10.73
CA LEU A 223 -18.57 -8.94 9.87
C LEU A 223 -18.92 -9.23 8.41
N PHE A 224 -18.11 -8.75 7.49
CA PHE A 224 -18.12 -9.19 6.10
C PHE A 224 -17.44 -10.55 5.99
N GLU A 225 -17.65 -11.27 4.88
CA GLU A 225 -17.12 -12.61 4.67
C GLU A 225 -16.47 -12.75 3.30
N ILE A 226 -15.32 -13.42 3.28
CA ILE A 226 -14.65 -13.94 2.08
C ILE A 226 -14.82 -15.46 2.08
N THR A 227 -15.39 -16.01 1.02
CA THR A 227 -15.65 -17.45 0.88
C THR A 227 -14.54 -18.19 0.15
N GLU A 228 -13.71 -17.51 -0.62
CA GLU A 228 -12.62 -18.09 -1.41
C GLU A 228 -11.35 -17.27 -1.25
N ALA A 229 -10.22 -17.91 -0.99
CA ALA A 229 -8.92 -17.26 -0.91
C ALA A 229 -8.48 -16.76 -2.30
N HIS A 230 -8.25 -15.46 -2.44
CA HIS A 230 -7.85 -14.79 -3.69
C HIS A 230 -7.33 -13.39 -3.40
N ASP A 231 -6.70 -12.76 -4.41
CA ASP A 231 -6.51 -11.32 -4.40
C ASP A 231 -7.83 -10.60 -4.66
N TYR A 232 -8.11 -9.57 -3.85
CA TYR A 232 -9.33 -8.78 -3.97
C TYR A 232 -9.00 -7.29 -4.04
N THR A 233 -9.80 -6.56 -4.81
CA THR A 233 -9.90 -5.11 -4.69
C THR A 233 -11.22 -4.80 -3.99
N ILE A 234 -11.13 -4.12 -2.85
CA ILE A 234 -12.26 -3.62 -2.06
C ILE A 234 -12.28 -2.11 -2.19
N THR A 235 -13.40 -1.56 -2.63
CA THR A 235 -13.61 -0.11 -2.74
C THR A 235 -14.74 0.29 -1.80
N LEU A 236 -14.51 1.30 -0.98
CA LEU A 236 -15.47 1.82 -0.01
C LEU A 236 -15.82 3.27 -0.32
N ASN A 237 -17.09 3.61 -0.16
CA ASN A 237 -17.55 4.99 -0.01
C ASN A 237 -18.28 5.11 1.32
N LEU A 238 -17.63 5.72 2.30
CA LEU A 238 -18.17 5.89 3.66
C LEU A 238 -19.32 6.90 3.70
N LEU A 239 -19.36 7.83 2.74
CA LEU A 239 -20.40 8.87 2.66
C LEU A 239 -21.76 8.27 2.22
N ASP A 240 -21.69 7.29 1.31
CA ASP A 240 -22.89 6.60 0.81
C ASP A 240 -23.16 5.27 1.55
N GLY A 241 -22.27 4.87 2.46
CA GLY A 241 -22.34 3.57 3.13
C GLY A 241 -22.22 2.37 2.19
N THR A 242 -21.52 2.53 1.06
CA THR A 242 -21.42 1.49 0.02
C THR A 242 -20.05 0.82 -0.04
N MET A 243 -20.04 -0.44 -0.44
CA MET A 243 -18.86 -1.24 -0.65
C MET A 243 -18.99 -2.04 -1.95
N ALA A 244 -17.90 -2.12 -2.69
CA ALA A 244 -17.74 -3.07 -3.79
C ALA A 244 -16.52 -3.94 -3.52
N ILE A 245 -16.63 -5.24 -3.81
CA ILE A 245 -15.53 -6.19 -3.75
C ILE A 245 -15.49 -6.97 -5.05
N VAL A 246 -14.30 -7.05 -5.66
CA VAL A 246 -14.05 -7.80 -6.87
C VAL A 246 -12.78 -8.62 -6.73
N LYS A 247 -12.76 -9.83 -7.31
CA LYS A 247 -11.50 -10.56 -7.48
C LYS A 247 -10.61 -9.77 -8.42
N SER A 248 -9.34 -9.65 -8.10
CA SER A 248 -8.35 -8.94 -8.88
C SER A 248 -7.18 -9.86 -9.24
N ASP A 249 -6.41 -9.47 -10.25
CA ASP A 249 -5.15 -10.16 -10.59
C ASP A 249 -4.03 -9.87 -9.56
N GLY A 250 -4.35 -9.21 -8.47
CA GLY A 250 -3.41 -8.76 -7.44
C GLY A 250 -2.60 -7.52 -7.84
N VAL A 251 -1.76 -7.09 -6.91
CA VAL A 251 -0.75 -6.05 -7.19
C VAL A 251 0.40 -6.72 -7.92
N LYS A 252 0.76 -6.21 -9.09
CA LYS A 252 1.89 -6.74 -9.86
C LYS A 252 3.22 -6.18 -9.33
N PRO A 253 4.28 -6.99 -9.31
CA PRO A 253 5.60 -6.49 -8.97
C PRO A 253 6.04 -5.39 -9.96
N PRO A 254 6.82 -4.40 -9.51
CA PRO A 254 7.30 -3.33 -10.38
C PRO A 254 8.30 -3.83 -11.43
N TYR A 255 8.89 -5.01 -11.24
CA TYR A 255 9.86 -5.65 -12.13
C TYR A 255 9.58 -7.14 -12.21
N ASP A 256 9.64 -7.70 -13.42
CA ASP A 256 9.45 -9.14 -13.67
C ASP A 256 10.74 -9.95 -13.52
N ALA A 257 11.89 -9.29 -13.37
CA ALA A 257 13.19 -9.92 -13.22
C ALA A 257 14.13 -9.08 -12.36
N ILE A 258 14.94 -9.75 -11.56
CA ILE A 258 15.98 -9.17 -10.69
C ILE A 258 17.28 -9.93 -10.88
N TRP A 259 18.39 -9.22 -10.75
CA TRP A 259 19.75 -9.77 -10.83
C TRP A 259 20.51 -9.51 -9.53
N PHE A 260 21.08 -10.56 -8.98
CA PHE A 260 22.07 -10.48 -7.92
C PHE A 260 23.40 -10.05 -8.51
N ILE A 261 24.04 -9.07 -7.91
CA ILE A 261 25.34 -8.54 -8.34
C ILE A 261 26.28 -8.52 -7.14
N ASP A 262 27.45 -9.09 -7.28
CA ASP A 262 28.43 -9.13 -6.19
C ASP A 262 29.85 -8.81 -6.66
N GLY A 263 30.64 -8.22 -5.76
CA GLY A 263 32.04 -7.93 -5.95
C GLY A 263 32.97 -9.15 -5.85
N MET A 264 32.43 -10.30 -5.41
CA MET A 264 33.18 -11.54 -5.19
C MET A 264 33.58 -12.22 -6.51
N ASP A 265 32.86 -11.94 -7.60
CA ASP A 265 33.12 -12.46 -8.94
C ASP A 265 33.25 -11.36 -10.02
N GLY A 266 33.55 -10.12 -9.62
CA GLY A 266 33.73 -9.01 -10.54
C GLY A 266 32.45 -8.34 -11.03
N TYR A 267 31.38 -8.39 -10.24
CA TYR A 267 30.09 -7.73 -10.49
C TYR A 267 29.35 -8.27 -11.71
N SER A 268 29.39 -9.56 -11.94
CA SER A 268 28.55 -10.21 -12.94
C SER A 268 27.07 -10.17 -12.53
N PHE A 269 26.19 -10.08 -13.53
CA PHE A 269 24.74 -10.04 -13.31
C PHE A 269 24.18 -11.47 -13.32
N LYS A 270 23.83 -11.98 -12.13
CA LYS A 270 23.30 -13.34 -11.95
C LYS A 270 21.78 -13.27 -11.81
N PRO A 271 21.00 -13.92 -12.68
CA PRO A 271 19.55 -13.84 -12.60
C PRO A 271 19.07 -14.49 -11.30
N MET A 272 18.15 -13.82 -10.63
CA MET A 272 17.40 -14.39 -9.52
C MET A 272 16.16 -15.10 -10.03
N THR A 273 15.70 -16.11 -9.29
CA THR A 273 14.48 -16.83 -9.59
C THR A 273 13.30 -16.17 -8.90
N GLN A 274 12.29 -15.75 -9.66
CA GLN A 274 11.04 -15.29 -9.10
C GLN A 274 10.33 -16.43 -8.38
N ASP A 275 9.82 -16.18 -7.17
CA ASP A 275 9.09 -17.18 -6.37
C ASP A 275 7.78 -17.57 -7.05
N VAL A 276 7.41 -18.86 -6.94
CA VAL A 276 6.22 -19.39 -7.63
C VAL A 276 4.91 -19.09 -6.90
N LEU A 277 4.97 -18.76 -5.60
CA LEU A 277 3.80 -18.44 -4.78
C LEU A 277 3.59 -16.94 -4.63
N ASP A 278 4.68 -16.17 -4.65
CA ASP A 278 4.63 -14.73 -4.44
C ASP A 278 5.53 -14.01 -5.47
N PRO A 279 4.95 -13.38 -6.50
CA PRO A 279 5.72 -12.78 -7.60
C PRO A 279 6.59 -11.58 -7.17
N PHE A 280 6.40 -11.05 -5.95
CA PHE A 280 7.26 -10.00 -5.41
C PHE A 280 8.57 -10.52 -4.82
N LEU A 281 8.67 -11.83 -4.57
CA LEU A 281 9.85 -12.45 -4.00
C LEU A 281 10.79 -12.96 -5.10
N PHE A 282 12.07 -12.65 -4.96
CA PHE A 282 13.13 -13.16 -5.83
C PHE A 282 14.15 -13.91 -5.00
N ARG A 283 14.51 -15.13 -5.44
CA ARG A 283 15.36 -16.06 -4.72
C ARG A 283 16.69 -16.29 -5.44
N TYR A 284 17.75 -16.38 -4.65
CA TYR A 284 19.06 -16.75 -5.13
C TYR A 284 19.77 -17.62 -4.10
N GLY A 285 20.42 -18.69 -4.54
CA GLY A 285 21.20 -19.59 -3.69
C GLY A 285 22.61 -19.77 -4.25
N ALA A 286 23.60 -19.52 -3.43
CA ALA A 286 25.02 -19.70 -3.82
C ALA A 286 25.91 -19.98 -2.61
N GLU A 287 27.10 -20.59 -2.87
CA GLU A 287 28.18 -20.68 -1.92
C GLU A 287 29.15 -19.51 -2.15
N PHE A 288 29.55 -18.83 -1.07
CA PHE A 288 30.45 -17.70 -1.13
C PHE A 288 31.80 -18.04 -0.48
N ASN A 289 32.86 -17.99 -1.29
CA ASN A 289 34.21 -18.34 -0.88
C ASN A 289 35.19 -17.15 -0.79
N ASN A 290 34.73 -15.95 -1.24
CA ASN A 290 35.51 -14.72 -1.21
C ASN A 290 34.72 -13.63 -0.48
N GLU A 291 35.45 -12.74 0.22
CA GLU A 291 34.86 -11.51 0.75
C GLU A 291 34.38 -10.60 -0.39
N GLY A 292 33.29 -9.89 -0.15
CA GLY A 292 32.80 -8.91 -1.11
C GLY A 292 31.50 -8.31 -0.70
N ASP A 293 31.09 -7.31 -1.46
CA ASP A 293 29.83 -6.64 -1.33
C ASP A 293 28.83 -7.12 -2.39
N PHE A 294 27.56 -6.89 -2.15
CA PHE A 294 26.50 -7.24 -3.10
C PHE A 294 25.31 -6.29 -3.03
N LYS A 295 24.55 -6.26 -4.11
CA LYS A 295 23.29 -5.54 -4.29
C LYS A 295 22.44 -6.22 -5.38
N PHE A 296 21.30 -5.63 -5.72
CA PHE A 296 20.39 -6.19 -6.72
C PHE A 296 20.07 -5.16 -7.79
N ALA A 297 20.07 -5.58 -9.06
CA ALA A 297 19.69 -4.74 -10.19
C ALA A 297 18.35 -5.18 -10.80
N THR A 298 17.64 -4.25 -11.41
CA THR A 298 16.35 -4.50 -12.08
C THR A 298 16.47 -4.83 -13.56
N ALA A 299 17.71 -4.72 -14.13
CA ALA A 299 17.98 -5.10 -15.49
C ALA A 299 19.42 -5.59 -15.64
N SER A 300 19.64 -6.62 -16.45
CA SER A 300 20.96 -7.16 -16.76
C SER A 300 21.82 -6.10 -17.46
N GLY A 301 23.04 -5.90 -16.95
CA GLY A 301 23.99 -4.93 -17.51
C GLY A 301 23.67 -3.47 -17.23
N SER A 302 22.65 -3.17 -16.44
CA SER A 302 22.27 -1.80 -16.08
C SER A 302 22.51 -1.50 -14.60
N TRP A 303 23.06 -0.34 -14.32
CA TRP A 303 23.30 0.20 -12.98
C TRP A 303 22.31 1.28 -12.55
N GLU A 304 21.27 1.54 -13.38
CA GLU A 304 20.39 2.69 -13.19
C GLU A 304 19.38 2.53 -12.05
N ASN A 305 18.84 1.32 -11.86
CA ASN A 305 17.83 1.05 -10.84
C ASN A 305 18.25 -0.17 -10.02
N ASN A 306 18.44 0.04 -8.73
CA ASN A 306 18.97 -1.00 -7.85
C ASN A 306 18.24 -1.03 -6.50
N TYR A 307 18.08 -2.23 -5.94
CA TYR A 307 17.78 -2.45 -4.54
C TYR A 307 19.10 -2.58 -3.77
N LYS A 308 19.31 -1.73 -2.79
CA LYS A 308 20.56 -1.56 -2.04
C LYS A 308 20.33 -1.63 -0.55
N ALA A 309 21.38 -1.82 0.22
CA ALA A 309 21.35 -1.61 1.66
C ALA A 309 21.12 -0.13 1.98
N THR A 310 20.55 0.15 3.15
CA THR A 310 20.28 1.54 3.60
C THR A 310 21.55 2.24 4.13
N GLN A 311 22.64 1.50 4.33
CA GLN A 311 23.92 2.01 4.82
C GLN A 311 25.10 1.29 4.15
N PRO A 312 26.29 1.93 4.08
CA PRO A 312 27.48 1.29 3.54
C PRO A 312 27.91 0.07 4.36
N ASP A 313 28.41 -0.96 3.67
CA ASP A 313 28.94 -2.20 4.30
C ASP A 313 27.99 -2.85 5.31
N ALA A 314 26.68 -2.77 5.06
CA ALA A 314 25.67 -3.39 5.92
C ALA A 314 25.95 -4.89 6.09
N PRO A 315 25.77 -5.47 7.27
CA PRO A 315 25.91 -6.92 7.44
C PRO A 315 24.84 -7.65 6.63
N TYR A 316 25.13 -8.85 6.14
CA TYR A 316 24.17 -9.65 5.36
C TYR A 316 22.88 -9.98 6.13
N THR A 317 22.89 -9.82 7.45
CA THR A 317 21.72 -10.00 8.33
C THR A 317 20.82 -8.77 8.44
N ASP A 318 21.24 -7.61 7.89
CA ASP A 318 20.41 -6.42 7.81
C ASP A 318 19.39 -6.58 6.68
N SER A 319 18.12 -6.60 7.03
CA SER A 319 17.04 -6.78 6.07
C SER A 319 16.58 -5.48 5.42
N SER A 320 17.08 -4.32 5.84
CA SER A 320 16.65 -3.01 5.36
C SER A 320 17.10 -2.78 3.91
N VAL A 321 16.15 -2.41 3.06
CA VAL A 321 16.36 -2.21 1.62
C VAL A 321 15.96 -0.81 1.23
N GLU A 322 16.71 -0.19 0.35
CA GLU A 322 16.38 1.06 -0.33
C GLU A 322 16.37 0.85 -1.85
N PHE A 323 15.30 1.30 -2.51
CA PHE A 323 15.27 1.36 -3.97
C PHE A 323 15.89 2.67 -4.45
N VAL A 324 17.01 2.57 -5.16
CA VAL A 324 17.79 3.74 -5.65
C VAL A 324 17.71 3.84 -7.16
N LYS A 325 17.24 4.99 -7.64
CA LYS A 325 17.34 5.38 -9.05
C LYS A 325 18.67 6.07 -9.28
N GLY A 326 19.48 5.54 -10.20
CA GLY A 326 20.82 6.03 -10.45
C GLY A 326 21.87 5.29 -9.62
N PHE A 327 23.11 5.81 -9.65
CA PHE A 327 24.25 5.14 -9.05
C PHE A 327 24.36 5.43 -7.55
N GLU A 328 24.17 6.67 -7.13
CA GLU A 328 24.36 7.11 -5.74
C GLU A 328 23.06 7.21 -4.94
N PRO A 329 23.08 6.89 -3.63
CA PRO A 329 24.19 6.28 -2.88
C PRO A 329 24.43 4.83 -3.29
N ASP A 330 25.71 4.39 -3.31
CA ASP A 330 26.07 3.01 -3.70
C ASP A 330 26.29 2.12 -2.47
N ASN A 331 25.33 2.16 -1.54
CA ASN A 331 25.31 1.28 -0.37
C ASN A 331 25.13 -0.18 -0.76
N LYS A 332 25.81 -1.08 -0.04
CA LYS A 332 25.79 -2.52 -0.31
C LYS A 332 25.81 -3.32 0.98
N TRP A 333 25.30 -4.54 0.94
CA TRP A 333 25.60 -5.54 1.98
C TRP A 333 26.99 -6.11 1.75
N ARG A 334 27.63 -6.59 2.80
CA ARG A 334 28.97 -7.15 2.75
C ARG A 334 29.07 -8.46 3.50
N LEU A 335 29.71 -9.45 2.85
CA LEU A 335 30.19 -10.69 3.48
C LEU A 335 31.66 -10.54 3.88
N LYS A 336 31.94 -10.91 5.13
CA LYS A 336 33.27 -10.86 5.75
C LYS A 336 33.85 -12.26 5.87
N THR A 337 35.17 -12.38 6.11
CA THR A 337 35.93 -13.65 6.22
C THR A 337 35.25 -14.72 7.07
N ALA A 338 34.65 -14.34 8.22
CA ALA A 338 33.98 -15.29 9.14
C ALA A 338 32.68 -15.92 8.56
N GLU A 339 32.19 -15.36 7.47
CA GLU A 339 30.92 -15.72 6.83
C GLU A 339 31.11 -16.56 5.56
N LEU A 340 32.37 -16.80 5.17
CA LEU A 340 32.74 -17.51 3.94
C LEU A 340 32.75 -19.04 4.10
N GLY A 341 32.83 -19.73 2.97
CA GLY A 341 32.83 -21.19 2.90
C GLY A 341 31.49 -21.82 3.31
N LYS A 342 30.42 -21.09 3.10
CA LYS A 342 29.04 -21.49 3.40
C LYS A 342 28.15 -21.18 2.21
N ALA A 343 27.16 -22.02 2.00
CA ALA A 343 26.01 -21.65 1.12
C ALA A 343 25.05 -20.74 1.84
N TYR A 344 24.41 -19.89 1.08
CA TYR A 344 23.35 -19.00 1.55
C TYR A 344 22.15 -19.07 0.62
N LYS A 345 20.96 -18.93 1.20
CA LYS A 345 19.73 -18.61 0.47
C LYS A 345 19.38 -17.16 0.71
N ILE A 346 19.11 -16.45 -0.36
CA ILE A 346 18.76 -15.03 -0.39
C ILE A 346 17.35 -14.90 -0.92
N CYS A 347 16.52 -14.12 -0.24
CA CYS A 347 15.18 -13.75 -0.67
C CYS A 347 15.09 -12.22 -0.65
N LEU A 348 14.82 -11.60 -1.80
CA LEU A 348 14.53 -10.18 -1.93
C LEU A 348 13.04 -10.01 -2.18
N ASP A 349 12.36 -9.25 -1.31
CA ASP A 349 11.00 -8.77 -1.51
C ASP A 349 11.08 -7.36 -2.10
N ILE A 350 10.50 -7.17 -3.30
CA ILE A 350 10.49 -5.88 -4.00
C ILE A 350 9.16 -5.14 -3.88
N ARG A 351 8.34 -5.52 -2.92
CA ARG A 351 7.03 -4.90 -2.66
C ARG A 351 7.22 -3.49 -2.13
N SER A 352 6.68 -2.49 -2.85
CA SER A 352 6.81 -1.08 -2.48
C SER A 352 6.41 -0.82 -1.02
N GLU A 353 7.23 -0.03 -0.32
CA GLU A 353 7.11 0.31 1.10
C GLU A 353 7.29 -0.87 2.08
N LYS A 354 7.59 -2.07 1.55
CA LYS A 354 7.84 -3.29 2.33
C LYS A 354 9.09 -4.03 1.82
N GLU A 355 9.93 -3.34 1.08
CA GLU A 355 11.16 -3.91 0.52
C GLU A 355 12.04 -4.46 1.64
N ARG A 356 12.53 -5.67 1.47
CA ARG A 356 13.42 -6.30 2.42
C ARG A 356 14.28 -7.37 1.77
N MET A 357 15.48 -7.55 2.30
CA MET A 357 16.39 -8.61 1.94
C MET A 357 16.56 -9.57 3.12
N LEU A 358 16.32 -10.84 2.90
CA LEU A 358 16.49 -11.90 3.88
C LEU A 358 17.58 -12.84 3.36
N MET A 359 18.66 -13.00 4.11
CA MET A 359 19.75 -13.89 3.77
C MET A 359 20.12 -14.74 4.98
N ALA A 360 20.19 -16.05 4.78
CA ALA A 360 20.55 -17.00 5.83
C ALA A 360 21.49 -18.08 5.32
N PRO A 361 22.44 -18.57 6.16
CA PRO A 361 23.23 -19.74 5.84
C PRO A 361 22.33 -20.94 5.55
N PHE A 362 22.67 -21.69 4.52
CA PHE A 362 21.96 -22.90 4.11
C PHE A 362 22.79 -24.14 4.35
N THR A 363 22.23 -25.10 5.07
CA THR A 363 22.78 -26.44 5.21
C THR A 363 21.86 -27.43 4.48
N PRO A 364 22.37 -28.18 3.48
CA PRO A 364 21.53 -29.13 2.76
C PRO A 364 21.05 -30.25 3.66
N TYR A 365 19.84 -30.75 3.41
CA TYR A 365 19.33 -31.95 4.04
C TYR A 365 20.19 -33.15 3.61
N GLU A 366 20.56 -33.97 4.59
CA GLU A 366 21.37 -35.17 4.34
C GLU A 366 20.60 -36.26 3.60
N ASN A 367 19.26 -36.26 3.76
CA ASN A 367 18.38 -37.24 3.14
C ASN A 367 17.14 -36.57 2.57
N ILE A 368 16.68 -37.06 1.43
CA ILE A 368 15.41 -36.68 0.81
C ILE A 368 14.75 -37.95 0.28
N TRP A 369 13.44 -38.07 0.41
CA TRP A 369 12.68 -39.24 0.04
C TRP A 369 11.51 -38.90 -0.87
N LEU A 370 11.19 -39.82 -1.79
CA LEU A 370 10.04 -39.76 -2.66
C LEU A 370 8.79 -40.23 -1.91
N VAL A 371 7.70 -39.51 -2.04
CA VAL A 371 6.38 -39.83 -1.45
C VAL A 371 5.28 -39.53 -2.48
N GLY A 372 4.30 -40.39 -2.58
CA GLY A 372 3.16 -40.29 -3.49
C GLY A 372 2.81 -41.62 -4.12
N ASP A 373 1.60 -41.72 -4.64
CA ASP A 373 1.14 -43.00 -5.31
C ASP A 373 1.95 -43.32 -6.57
N ALA A 374 2.64 -42.35 -7.16
CA ALA A 374 3.60 -42.63 -8.23
C ALA A 374 4.88 -43.31 -7.71
N ALA A 375 5.29 -43.08 -6.46
CA ALA A 375 6.49 -43.64 -5.88
C ALA A 375 6.32 -45.08 -5.41
N PRO A 376 7.38 -45.91 -5.32
CA PRO A 376 7.28 -47.28 -4.84
C PRO A 376 6.66 -47.47 -3.47
N GLY A 377 6.97 -46.54 -2.53
CA GLY A 377 6.45 -46.55 -1.15
C GLY A 377 5.05 -45.97 -0.96
N GLY A 378 4.45 -45.39 -1.99
CA GLY A 378 3.15 -44.71 -1.91
C GLY A 378 3.15 -43.54 -0.95
N TRP A 379 2.01 -43.26 -0.31
CA TRP A 379 1.82 -42.19 0.68
C TRP A 379 2.26 -42.60 2.11
N SER A 380 3.24 -43.49 2.24
CA SER A 380 3.79 -43.91 3.53
C SER A 380 5.16 -43.27 3.77
N LEU A 381 5.26 -42.45 4.81
CA LEU A 381 6.57 -41.84 5.20
C LEU A 381 7.58 -42.94 5.62
N ASP A 382 7.13 -44.01 6.24
CA ASP A 382 7.99 -45.12 6.65
C ASP A 382 8.58 -45.87 5.44
N ALA A 383 7.74 -46.07 4.40
CA ALA A 383 8.13 -46.73 3.15
C ALA A 383 8.66 -45.78 2.07
N ALA A 384 8.84 -44.49 2.38
CA ALA A 384 9.30 -43.48 1.43
C ALA A 384 10.68 -43.85 0.88
N GLU A 385 10.82 -43.77 -0.45
CA GLU A 385 12.00 -44.21 -1.19
C GLU A 385 13.13 -43.18 -1.10
N PRO A 386 14.34 -43.50 -0.61
CA PRO A 386 15.42 -42.51 -0.45
C PRO A 386 16.06 -42.11 -1.77
N MET A 387 16.42 -40.83 -1.90
CA MET A 387 17.36 -40.36 -2.92
C MET A 387 18.80 -40.57 -2.50
N THR A 388 19.72 -40.59 -3.46
CA THR A 388 21.17 -40.72 -3.23
C THR A 388 21.78 -39.33 -3.36
N LYS A 389 22.60 -38.94 -2.37
CA LYS A 389 23.38 -37.70 -2.41
C LYS A 389 24.48 -37.82 -3.50
N ASP A 390 24.66 -36.78 -4.32
CA ASP A 390 25.72 -36.74 -5.30
C ASP A 390 27.11 -36.66 -4.61
N ALA A 391 28.07 -37.35 -5.15
CA ALA A 391 29.41 -37.43 -4.54
C ALA A 391 30.23 -36.18 -4.74
N SER A 392 29.91 -35.36 -5.76
CA SER A 392 30.66 -34.17 -6.17
C SER A 392 30.00 -32.85 -5.77
N ASP A 393 28.68 -32.87 -5.58
CA ASP A 393 27.88 -31.69 -5.21
C ASP A 393 27.01 -32.00 -3.99
N PRO A 394 27.33 -31.42 -2.81
CA PRO A 394 26.58 -31.68 -1.58
C PRO A 394 25.13 -31.22 -1.63
N TYR A 395 24.76 -30.37 -2.57
CA TYR A 395 23.40 -29.82 -2.73
C TYR A 395 22.52 -30.67 -3.64
N VAL A 396 23.10 -31.62 -4.37
CA VAL A 396 22.39 -32.41 -5.37
C VAL A 396 22.02 -33.80 -4.82
N MET A 397 20.74 -34.16 -5.03
CA MET A 397 20.20 -35.49 -4.75
C MET A 397 19.74 -36.14 -6.04
N THR A 398 19.99 -37.43 -6.21
CA THR A 398 19.61 -38.19 -7.41
C THR A 398 18.81 -39.44 -7.05
N TRP A 399 17.95 -39.87 -7.96
CA TRP A 399 17.23 -41.13 -7.86
C TRP A 399 16.97 -41.70 -9.26
N THR A 400 17.02 -43.02 -9.40
CA THR A 400 16.65 -43.72 -10.64
C THR A 400 15.85 -44.96 -10.28
N GLY A 401 14.67 -45.08 -10.87
CA GLY A 401 13.78 -46.21 -10.56
C GLY A 401 12.50 -46.13 -11.36
N THR A 402 11.56 -47.02 -11.03
CA THR A 402 10.26 -47.10 -11.71
C THR A 402 9.24 -46.25 -10.96
N LEU A 403 8.61 -45.33 -11.67
CA LEU A 403 7.41 -44.61 -11.22
C LEU A 403 6.16 -45.18 -11.88
N LYS A 404 5.04 -45.12 -11.17
CA LYS A 404 3.69 -45.41 -11.68
C LYS A 404 3.03 -44.07 -12.08
N GLU A 405 1.90 -44.15 -12.77
CA GLU A 405 1.00 -43.01 -12.89
C GLU A 405 0.48 -42.60 -11.50
N GLY A 406 0.48 -41.32 -11.19
CA GLY A 406 0.07 -40.86 -9.86
C GLY A 406 0.74 -39.54 -9.46
N GLU A 407 0.57 -39.15 -8.20
CA GLU A 407 1.14 -37.94 -7.61
C GLU A 407 2.51 -38.24 -6.98
N LEU A 408 3.37 -37.20 -6.96
CA LEU A 408 4.73 -37.26 -6.44
C LEU A 408 5.13 -35.94 -5.77
N LYS A 409 5.76 -36.02 -4.59
CA LYS A 409 6.51 -34.96 -3.92
C LYS A 409 7.64 -35.53 -3.10
N PHE A 410 8.48 -34.67 -2.47
CA PHE A 410 9.67 -35.11 -1.78
C PHE A 410 9.71 -34.55 -0.35
N THR A 411 9.93 -35.43 0.64
CA THR A 411 10.10 -35.02 2.05
C THR A 411 11.57 -34.99 2.41
N CYS A 412 11.96 -34.00 3.24
CA CYS A 412 13.34 -33.86 3.73
C CYS A 412 13.52 -34.35 5.16
N ASP A 413 12.46 -34.59 5.93
CA ASP A 413 12.52 -34.87 7.37
C ASP A 413 11.53 -35.97 7.86
N LYS A 414 10.68 -36.49 6.97
CA LYS A 414 9.65 -37.49 7.31
C LYS A 414 8.79 -37.10 8.53
N ASN A 415 8.48 -35.79 8.68
CA ASN A 415 7.66 -35.30 9.79
C ASN A 415 6.29 -35.96 9.77
N ILE A 416 5.92 -36.64 10.85
CA ILE A 416 4.71 -37.44 10.96
C ILE A 416 3.41 -36.66 10.81
N ASN A 417 3.45 -35.33 11.08
CA ASN A 417 2.31 -34.43 10.90
C ASN A 417 2.20 -33.86 9.50
N TRP A 418 3.13 -34.21 8.59
CA TRP A 418 3.22 -33.63 7.23
C TRP A 418 3.51 -32.14 7.18
N ASP A 419 3.91 -31.53 8.30
CA ASP A 419 4.19 -30.10 8.46
C ASP A 419 5.68 -29.74 8.29
N GLY A 420 6.53 -30.72 7.96
CA GLY A 420 7.94 -30.57 7.81
C GLY A 420 8.37 -29.93 6.48
N ALA A 421 9.61 -30.26 6.10
CA ALA A 421 10.24 -29.74 4.90
C ALA A 421 9.94 -30.59 3.65
N TRP A 422 9.54 -29.92 2.58
CA TRP A 422 9.09 -30.53 1.33
C TRP A 422 9.65 -29.82 0.11
N PHE A 423 10.06 -30.59 -0.90
CA PHE A 423 10.16 -30.11 -2.27
C PHE A 423 8.90 -30.57 -3.04
N MET A 424 8.21 -29.63 -3.65
CA MET A 424 6.93 -29.77 -4.31
C MET A 424 6.96 -29.23 -5.74
N SER A 425 5.95 -29.56 -6.54
CA SER A 425 5.77 -28.94 -7.84
C SER A 425 5.47 -27.44 -7.71
N ALA A 426 5.99 -26.62 -8.60
CA ALA A 426 5.67 -25.22 -8.69
C ALA A 426 4.16 -25.01 -8.94
N THR A 427 3.54 -25.88 -9.73
CA THR A 427 2.09 -25.89 -10.01
C THR A 427 1.49 -27.22 -9.62
N ASN A 428 0.45 -27.19 -8.79
CA ASN A 428 -0.19 -28.44 -8.33
C ASN A 428 -0.76 -29.24 -9.49
N GLY A 429 -0.42 -30.52 -9.54
CA GLY A 429 -0.87 -31.45 -10.58
C GLY A 429 -0.18 -31.30 -11.94
N ALA A 430 0.85 -30.48 -12.07
CA ALA A 430 1.60 -30.37 -13.30
C ALA A 430 2.40 -31.64 -13.61
N ALA A 431 2.42 -32.06 -14.88
CA ALA A 431 3.32 -33.12 -15.34
C ALA A 431 4.77 -32.58 -15.39
N PRO A 432 5.78 -33.39 -15.03
CA PRO A 432 7.18 -32.99 -15.17
C PRO A 432 7.51 -32.66 -16.64
N THR A 433 8.33 -31.63 -16.83
CA THR A 433 8.73 -31.21 -18.20
C THR A 433 9.79 -32.13 -18.82
N GLY A 434 10.46 -32.97 -18.03
CA GLY A 434 11.63 -33.74 -18.43
C GLY A 434 12.90 -32.92 -18.54
N GLN A 435 12.85 -31.62 -18.34
CA GLN A 435 13.96 -30.67 -18.28
C GLN A 435 14.11 -30.15 -16.86
N GLU A 436 15.17 -29.34 -16.62
CA GLU A 436 15.28 -28.63 -15.35
C GLU A 436 14.15 -27.62 -15.19
N GLU A 437 13.47 -27.70 -14.07
CA GLU A 437 12.35 -26.82 -13.71
C GLU A 437 12.45 -26.39 -12.24
N LYS A 438 11.69 -25.38 -11.84
CA LYS A 438 11.62 -24.90 -10.46
C LYS A 438 10.96 -25.95 -9.57
N ALA A 439 11.54 -26.17 -8.39
CA ALA A 439 10.92 -26.91 -7.31
C ALA A 439 10.53 -25.94 -6.19
N LEU A 440 9.30 -25.99 -5.75
CA LEU A 440 8.82 -25.21 -4.60
C LEU A 440 9.32 -25.84 -3.31
N PHE A 441 10.16 -25.13 -2.55
CA PHE A 441 10.57 -25.57 -1.21
C PHE A 441 9.68 -24.95 -0.14
N ILE A 442 9.06 -25.80 0.68
CA ILE A 442 8.20 -25.39 1.81
C ILE A 442 8.65 -26.13 3.08
N ASN A 443 8.74 -25.41 4.19
CA ASN A 443 8.84 -25.99 5.53
C ASN A 443 7.83 -25.32 6.46
N LYS A 444 6.74 -26.02 6.74
CA LYS A 444 5.65 -25.49 7.57
C LYS A 444 5.98 -25.42 9.06
N SER A 445 7.11 -26.00 9.48
CA SER A 445 7.62 -25.93 10.85
C SER A 445 8.71 -24.86 11.04
N ASP A 446 9.12 -24.17 9.96
CA ASP A 446 10.19 -23.16 9.98
C ASP A 446 9.59 -21.76 9.95
N ASP A 447 9.62 -21.07 11.10
CA ASP A 447 9.06 -19.73 11.24
C ASP A 447 9.85 -18.68 10.42
N TYR A 448 11.17 -18.87 10.20
CA TYR A 448 11.96 -17.99 9.35
C TYR A 448 11.51 -18.07 7.89
N LEU A 449 11.23 -19.29 7.39
CA LEU A 449 10.71 -19.47 6.04
C LEU A 449 9.29 -18.90 5.90
N LYS A 450 8.41 -19.14 6.90
CA LYS A 450 7.06 -18.55 6.92
C LYS A 450 7.11 -17.03 6.84
N ALA A 451 8.00 -16.40 7.61
CA ALA A 451 8.15 -14.94 7.66
C ALA A 451 8.64 -14.31 6.33
N GLN A 452 9.12 -15.13 5.38
CA GLN A 452 9.45 -14.65 4.03
C GLN A 452 8.20 -14.30 3.22
N TYR A 453 7.08 -14.94 3.50
CA TYR A 453 5.82 -14.72 2.78
C TYR A 453 4.93 -13.73 3.53
N LEU A 454 4.76 -12.52 3.00
CA LEU A 454 3.87 -11.51 3.59
C LEU A 454 2.41 -11.68 3.16
N THR A 455 2.18 -12.31 2.00
CA THR A 455 0.87 -12.36 1.34
C THR A 455 0.41 -13.78 1.00
N VAL A 456 1.16 -14.81 1.44
CA VAL A 456 0.86 -16.22 1.15
C VAL A 456 0.86 -17.03 2.45
N ASP A 457 -0.24 -17.73 2.73
CA ASP A 457 -0.27 -18.74 3.79
C ASP A 457 0.27 -20.08 3.27
N ILE A 458 1.53 -20.36 3.57
CA ILE A 458 2.18 -21.61 3.13
C ILE A 458 1.66 -22.87 3.83
N ASN A 459 0.89 -22.76 4.93
CA ASN A 459 0.35 -23.92 5.63
C ASN A 459 -0.66 -24.70 4.77
N GLY A 460 -1.38 -24.02 3.89
CA GLY A 460 -2.32 -24.64 2.95
C GLY A 460 -1.69 -25.25 1.70
N ILE A 461 -0.39 -25.02 1.46
CA ILE A 461 0.27 -25.45 0.23
C ILE A 461 0.59 -26.95 0.31
N ASP A 462 0.14 -27.71 -0.71
CA ASP A 462 0.41 -29.16 -0.85
C ASP A 462 0.49 -29.56 -2.33
N ASN A 463 1.36 -28.88 -3.07
CA ASN A 463 1.55 -29.11 -4.50
C ASN A 463 2.27 -30.43 -4.78
N LYS A 464 1.89 -31.08 -5.88
CA LYS A 464 2.44 -32.38 -6.31
C LYS A 464 2.70 -32.36 -7.80
N TRP A 465 3.72 -33.05 -8.26
CA TRP A 465 3.82 -33.44 -9.67
C TRP A 465 2.82 -34.54 -9.98
N LYS A 466 2.32 -34.58 -11.22
CA LYS A 466 1.49 -35.66 -11.74
C LYS A 466 2.29 -36.46 -12.76
N ILE A 467 2.69 -37.69 -12.40
CA ILE A 467 3.29 -38.64 -13.35
C ILE A 467 2.16 -39.19 -14.19
N THR A 468 2.20 -38.95 -15.50
CA THR A 468 1.14 -39.35 -16.45
C THR A 468 1.42 -40.65 -17.19
N GLU A 469 2.65 -41.16 -17.10
CA GLU A 469 3.07 -42.40 -17.74
C GLU A 469 3.95 -43.19 -16.78
N ALA A 470 3.62 -44.45 -16.57
CA ALA A 470 4.52 -45.35 -15.84
C ALA A 470 5.81 -45.63 -16.64
N GLY A 471 6.92 -45.85 -15.93
CA GLY A 471 8.20 -46.12 -16.58
C GLY A 471 9.39 -45.93 -15.66
N THR A 472 10.58 -46.10 -16.21
CA THR A 472 11.82 -45.75 -15.52
C THR A 472 12.10 -44.27 -15.63
N TYR A 473 12.35 -43.65 -14.48
CA TYR A 473 12.65 -42.20 -14.40
C TYR A 473 14.00 -41.97 -13.73
N LYS A 474 14.69 -40.92 -14.17
CA LYS A 474 15.84 -40.34 -13.46
C LYS A 474 15.40 -38.97 -12.90
N ILE A 475 15.64 -38.78 -11.60
CA ILE A 475 15.34 -37.54 -10.88
C ILE A 475 16.65 -36.95 -10.40
N THR A 476 16.82 -35.64 -10.60
CA THR A 476 17.95 -34.85 -10.06
C THR A 476 17.36 -33.62 -9.41
N LEU A 477 17.58 -33.43 -8.11
CA LEU A 477 17.10 -32.31 -7.31
C LEU A 477 18.28 -31.53 -6.74
N ASN A 478 18.33 -30.22 -6.98
CA ASN A 478 19.29 -29.30 -6.36
C ASN A 478 18.59 -28.50 -5.25
N GLN A 479 19.01 -28.73 -4.01
CA GLN A 479 18.43 -28.10 -2.82
C GLN A 479 18.78 -26.60 -2.67
N LEU A 480 19.96 -26.18 -3.19
CA LEU A 480 20.44 -24.81 -3.06
C LEU A 480 19.74 -23.87 -4.04
N THR A 481 19.64 -24.31 -5.30
CA THR A 481 18.96 -23.54 -6.37
C THR A 481 17.47 -23.78 -6.44
N GLU A 482 16.94 -24.78 -5.70
CA GLU A 482 15.53 -25.19 -5.71
C GLU A 482 15.06 -25.57 -7.13
N THR A 483 15.87 -26.39 -7.81
CA THR A 483 15.57 -26.88 -9.15
C THR A 483 15.52 -28.39 -9.19
N ILE A 484 14.72 -28.94 -10.10
CA ILE A 484 14.56 -30.38 -10.26
C ILE A 484 14.44 -30.76 -11.73
N THR A 485 14.95 -31.94 -12.05
CA THR A 485 14.67 -32.63 -13.32
C THR A 485 14.04 -33.98 -13.03
N ILE A 486 12.86 -34.25 -13.57
CA ILE A 486 12.17 -35.53 -13.51
C ILE A 486 12.03 -36.02 -14.95
N ALA A 487 12.94 -36.87 -15.41
CA ALA A 487 13.01 -37.29 -16.80
C ALA A 487 12.76 -38.78 -16.97
N LYS A 488 11.83 -39.18 -17.85
CA LYS A 488 11.61 -40.55 -18.27
C LYS A 488 12.79 -41.02 -19.11
N GLN A 489 13.27 -42.22 -18.85
CA GLN A 489 14.42 -42.84 -19.51
C GLN A 489 14.00 -43.67 -20.73
#